data_0d43327ae302cbb733efaaf6d3c2b4b1
#
_entry.id   0d43327ae302cbb733efaaf6d3c2b4b1
#
_cell.length_a   1.000
_cell.length_b   1.000
_cell.length_c   1.000
_cell.angle_alpha   90.00
_cell.angle_beta   90.00
_cell.angle_gamma   90.00
#
_symmetry.space_group_name_H-M   'P 1'
#
loop_
_entity.id
_entity.type
_entity.pdbx_description
1 polymer ?
#
loop_
_entity_poly.entity_id
_entity_poly.type
_entity_poly.pdbx_seq_one_letter_code
_entity_poly.pdbx_strand_id
1 'polypeptide(L)'
;VQFILTTASMPNKDQQDRDSVMKFANELTASDSETSFCYLTGKREDIDGQLKYDIPVELLLNSDPSQIEEKEDLRLSALLSFWRQLEGFDSGIHTVESIYNWMYDNLLYYRPFHELIKYCRGNAVSLGELSSSIFPTLRPNDALRATSILLAIAPLAKNAKGSVLFPARMHMLFKGISGVYVCANADCCHSHSEGGLTLGEVYLSDGHLTCPHCGSVVYEIYND
;
A
#
# COMPACT_ATOMS: atom_id res chain seq x y z
N VAL A 1 -19.29 -26.78 7.32
CA VAL A 1 -18.97 -25.39 7.05
C VAL A 1 -17.52 -25.34 6.58
N GLN A 2 -17.22 -24.56 5.53
CA GLN A 2 -15.86 -24.35 5.03
C GLN A 2 -15.43 -22.92 5.40
N PHE A 3 -14.24 -22.79 6.00
CA PHE A 3 -13.66 -21.52 6.35
C PHE A 3 -12.50 -21.20 5.40
N ILE A 4 -12.42 -19.96 4.93
CA ILE A 4 -11.30 -19.42 4.17
C ILE A 4 -10.75 -18.24 4.95
N LEU A 5 -9.56 -18.40 5.51
CA LEU A 5 -8.86 -17.35 6.25
C LEU A 5 -7.77 -16.77 5.38
N THR A 6 -7.80 -15.46 5.18
CA THR A 6 -6.80 -14.76 4.37
C THR A 6 -6.14 -13.66 5.17
N THR A 7 -4.83 -13.53 5.04
CA THR A 7 -4.08 -12.42 5.62
C THR A 7 -2.88 -12.07 4.74
N ALA A 8 -2.49 -10.81 4.77
CA ALA A 8 -1.33 -10.32 4.02
C ALA A 8 0.00 -10.57 4.75
N SER A 9 -0.02 -10.83 6.05
CA SER A 9 1.16 -10.81 6.93
C SER A 9 1.27 -12.03 7.84
N MET A 10 0.90 -13.20 7.36
CA MET A 10 1.02 -14.43 8.15
C MET A 10 2.48 -14.82 8.36
N PRO A 11 2.92 -15.07 9.59
CA PRO A 11 4.26 -15.61 9.84
C PRO A 11 4.40 -16.98 9.15
N ASN A 12 5.51 -17.19 8.47
CA ASN A 12 5.77 -18.42 7.72
C ASN A 12 7.28 -18.70 7.61
N LYS A 13 8.05 -18.36 8.64
CA LYS A 13 9.51 -18.55 8.62
C LYS A 13 9.90 -20.00 8.93
N ASP A 14 9.17 -20.62 9.86
CA ASP A 14 9.49 -21.95 10.35
C ASP A 14 8.22 -22.75 10.69
N GLN A 15 8.41 -23.98 11.22
CA GLN A 15 7.30 -24.84 11.61
C GLN A 15 6.53 -24.29 12.81
N GLN A 16 7.19 -23.60 13.74
CA GLN A 16 6.55 -23.01 14.91
C GLN A 16 5.59 -21.88 14.53
N ASP A 17 5.96 -21.08 13.53
CA ASP A 17 5.07 -20.07 12.94
C ASP A 17 3.79 -20.71 12.38
N ARG A 18 3.95 -21.79 11.62
CA ARG A 18 2.80 -22.51 11.03
C ARG A 18 1.89 -23.11 12.07
N ASP A 19 2.45 -23.74 13.10
CA ASP A 19 1.69 -24.32 14.19
C ASP A 19 0.92 -23.25 14.97
N SER A 20 1.51 -22.08 15.16
CA SER A 20 0.85 -20.93 15.80
C SER A 20 -0.31 -20.40 14.96
N VAL A 21 -0.14 -20.32 13.63
CA VAL A 21 -1.21 -19.90 12.70
C VAL A 21 -2.34 -20.93 12.68
N MET A 22 -2.03 -22.22 12.67
CA MET A 22 -3.03 -23.27 12.70
C MET A 22 -3.83 -23.27 14.01
N LYS A 23 -3.15 -23.07 15.14
CA LYS A 23 -3.79 -22.91 16.44
C LYS A 23 -4.75 -21.71 16.45
N PHE A 24 -4.29 -20.56 15.98
CA PHE A 24 -5.11 -19.36 15.84
C PHE A 24 -6.33 -19.59 14.93
N ALA A 25 -6.14 -20.28 13.79
CA ALA A 25 -7.23 -20.62 12.88
C ALA A 25 -8.28 -21.49 13.55
N ASN A 26 -7.87 -22.51 14.32
CA ASN A 26 -8.76 -23.38 15.09
C ASN A 26 -9.54 -22.59 16.15
N GLU A 27 -8.87 -21.72 16.90
CA GLU A 27 -9.49 -20.87 17.92
C GLU A 27 -10.50 -19.90 17.30
N LEU A 28 -10.14 -19.25 16.20
CA LEU A 28 -11.01 -18.29 15.51
C LEU A 28 -12.27 -18.92 14.91
N THR A 29 -12.17 -20.14 14.40
CA THR A 29 -13.29 -20.84 13.77
C THR A 29 -14.06 -21.74 14.73
N ALA A 30 -13.65 -21.79 15.99
CA ALA A 30 -14.14 -22.72 16.99
C ALA A 30 -14.14 -24.19 16.50
N SER A 31 -13.15 -24.52 15.67
CA SER A 31 -12.97 -25.88 15.14
C SER A 31 -12.28 -26.76 16.16
N ASP A 32 -12.61 -28.04 16.14
CA ASP A 32 -11.95 -29.02 16.98
C ASP A 32 -10.56 -29.40 16.45
N SER A 33 -9.77 -30.08 17.25
CA SER A 33 -8.38 -30.44 16.92
C SER A 33 -8.23 -31.39 15.71
N GLU A 34 -9.33 -31.99 15.28
CA GLU A 34 -9.36 -32.91 14.10
C GLU A 34 -9.57 -32.16 12.79
N THR A 35 -9.96 -30.88 12.85
CA THR A 35 -10.16 -30.08 11.64
C THR A 35 -8.80 -29.72 11.03
N SER A 36 -8.57 -30.18 9.82
CA SER A 36 -7.34 -29.83 9.09
C SER A 36 -7.52 -28.57 8.27
N PHE A 37 -6.64 -27.60 8.48
CA PHE A 37 -6.51 -26.45 7.59
C PHE A 37 -5.44 -26.71 6.55
N CYS A 38 -5.72 -26.38 5.29
CA CYS A 38 -4.73 -26.35 4.23
C CYS A 38 -4.03 -24.98 4.23
N TYR A 39 -2.72 -24.98 4.50
CA TYR A 39 -1.92 -23.76 4.51
C TYR A 39 -1.38 -23.50 3.09
N LEU A 40 -1.94 -22.50 2.42
CA LEU A 40 -1.54 -22.13 1.08
C LEU A 40 -0.60 -20.91 1.12
N THR A 41 0.61 -21.09 0.65
CA THR A 41 1.58 -20.00 0.45
C THR A 41 1.93 -19.86 -1.02
N GLY A 42 2.00 -18.63 -1.51
CA GLY A 42 2.54 -18.36 -2.83
C GLY A 42 4.06 -18.65 -2.88
N LYS A 43 4.54 -19.23 -3.96
CA LYS A 43 5.97 -19.23 -4.26
C LYS A 43 6.39 -17.86 -4.73
N ARG A 44 7.47 -17.34 -4.15
CA ARG A 44 8.13 -16.13 -4.66
C ARG A 44 9.09 -16.54 -5.75
N GLU A 45 8.89 -16.03 -6.95
CA GLU A 45 9.86 -16.20 -8.02
C GLU A 45 11.11 -15.36 -7.73
N ASP A 46 12.30 -15.87 -8.00
CA ASP A 46 13.52 -15.12 -7.84
C ASP A 46 13.61 -14.04 -8.92
N ILE A 47 14.02 -12.83 -8.51
CA ILE A 47 14.19 -11.70 -9.42
C ILE A 47 15.61 -11.78 -9.97
N ASP A 48 15.79 -12.56 -11.02
CA ASP A 48 17.03 -12.60 -11.79
C ASP A 48 16.94 -11.60 -12.95
N GLY A 49 17.24 -10.33 -12.70
CA GLY A 49 17.35 -9.32 -13.73
C GLY A 49 18.79 -8.80 -13.82
N GLN A 50 19.45 -8.92 -14.96
CA GLN A 50 20.67 -8.17 -15.22
C GLN A 50 20.32 -6.69 -15.34
N LEU A 51 20.88 -5.86 -14.46
CA LEU A 51 20.76 -4.42 -14.57
C LEU A 51 21.40 -3.94 -15.88
N LYS A 52 20.66 -3.18 -16.67
CA LYS A 52 21.11 -2.67 -17.97
C LYS A 52 21.09 -1.14 -18.02
N TYR A 53 20.11 -0.54 -17.35
CA TYR A 53 19.79 0.87 -17.47
C TYR A 53 19.69 1.54 -16.10
N ASP A 54 19.89 2.86 -16.09
CA ASP A 54 19.56 3.70 -14.94
C ASP A 54 18.50 4.73 -15.37
N ILE A 55 17.89 5.40 -14.40
CA ILE A 55 16.94 6.46 -14.64
C ILE A 55 17.52 7.77 -14.12
N PRO A 56 17.66 8.80 -14.96
CA PRO A 56 18.11 10.11 -14.52
C PRO A 56 17.21 10.64 -13.41
N VAL A 57 17.81 11.07 -12.31
CA VAL A 57 17.08 11.56 -11.14
C VAL A 57 16.20 12.77 -11.50
N GLU A 58 16.70 13.64 -12.38
CA GLU A 58 15.99 14.83 -12.87
C GLU A 58 14.68 14.43 -13.56
N LEU A 59 14.65 13.32 -14.28
CA LEU A 59 13.44 12.81 -14.92
C LEU A 59 12.39 12.41 -13.87
N LEU A 60 12.82 11.71 -12.80
CA LEU A 60 11.93 11.36 -11.70
C LEU A 60 11.41 12.60 -10.96
N LEU A 61 12.28 13.55 -10.67
CA LEU A 61 11.91 14.78 -9.96
C LEU A 61 10.99 15.72 -10.77
N ASN A 62 11.08 15.68 -12.09
CA ASN A 62 10.24 16.49 -12.99
C ASN A 62 8.91 15.80 -13.35
N SER A 63 8.75 14.51 -13.01
CA SER A 63 7.51 13.79 -13.24
C SER A 63 6.48 14.10 -12.15
N ASP A 64 5.20 14.05 -12.53
CA ASP A 64 4.08 14.26 -11.62
C ASP A 64 3.31 12.95 -11.44
N PRO A 65 3.31 12.35 -10.22
CA PRO A 65 2.61 11.10 -9.98
C PRO A 65 1.11 11.20 -10.20
N SER A 66 0.49 12.38 -10.00
CA SER A 66 -0.94 12.58 -10.20
C SER A 66 -1.38 12.31 -11.64
N GLN A 67 -0.55 12.63 -12.63
CA GLN A 67 -0.83 12.36 -14.04
C GLN A 67 -0.85 10.86 -14.37
N ILE A 68 -0.13 10.06 -13.60
CA ILE A 68 -0.10 8.59 -13.74
C ILE A 68 -1.35 7.97 -13.09
N GLU A 69 -1.88 8.59 -12.04
CA GLU A 69 -3.06 8.13 -11.30
C GLU A 69 -4.38 8.54 -11.95
N GLU A 70 -4.37 9.48 -12.91
CA GLU A 70 -5.53 10.00 -13.60
C GLU A 70 -6.16 9.01 -14.62
N LYS A 71 -7.07 9.55 -15.45
CA LYS A 71 -7.78 8.80 -16.50
C LYS A 71 -6.81 8.16 -17.49
N GLU A 72 -7.24 7.07 -18.09
CA GLU A 72 -6.42 6.19 -18.92
C GLU A 72 -5.64 6.90 -20.03
N ASP A 73 -6.28 7.86 -20.73
CA ASP A 73 -5.64 8.63 -21.81
C ASP A 73 -4.49 9.52 -21.31
N LEU A 74 -4.69 10.19 -20.17
CA LEU A 74 -3.66 11.03 -19.55
C LEU A 74 -2.51 10.19 -19.01
N ARG A 75 -2.84 9.06 -18.39
CA ARG A 75 -1.85 8.07 -17.92
C ARG A 75 -0.97 7.56 -19.05
N LEU A 76 -1.57 7.20 -20.19
CA LEU A 76 -0.80 6.73 -21.35
C LEU A 76 0.18 7.82 -21.82
N SER A 77 -0.30 9.06 -21.95
CA SER A 77 0.53 10.18 -22.36
C SER A 77 1.69 10.43 -21.39
N ALA A 78 1.42 10.40 -20.08
CA ALA A 78 2.45 10.57 -19.05
C ALA A 78 3.50 9.45 -19.08
N LEU A 79 3.06 8.18 -19.16
CA LEU A 79 3.95 7.03 -19.26
C LEU A 79 4.80 7.07 -20.52
N LEU A 80 4.21 7.38 -21.69
CA LEU A 80 4.97 7.50 -22.93
C LEU A 80 5.97 8.65 -22.86
N SER A 81 5.59 9.79 -22.29
CA SER A 81 6.49 10.92 -22.08
C SER A 81 7.68 10.56 -21.18
N PHE A 82 7.45 9.79 -20.15
CA PHE A 82 8.49 9.31 -19.24
C PHE A 82 9.41 8.31 -19.93
N TRP A 83 8.87 7.21 -20.47
CA TRP A 83 9.65 6.12 -21.01
C TRP A 83 10.42 6.45 -22.29
N ARG A 84 9.90 7.34 -23.16
CA ARG A 84 10.58 7.79 -24.38
C ARG A 84 11.90 8.53 -24.13
N GLN A 85 12.12 9.01 -22.92
CA GLN A 85 13.36 9.68 -22.52
C GLN A 85 14.42 8.69 -22.03
N LEU A 86 14.07 7.40 -21.91
CA LEU A 86 14.94 6.38 -21.36
C LEU A 86 15.46 5.44 -22.45
N GLU A 87 16.70 5.03 -22.29
CA GLU A 87 17.30 4.01 -23.11
C GLU A 87 16.60 2.66 -22.94
N GLY A 88 16.48 1.89 -24.02
CA GLY A 88 15.83 0.58 -24.00
C GLY A 88 14.31 0.59 -24.19
N PHE A 89 13.68 1.77 -24.28
CA PHE A 89 12.25 1.85 -24.57
C PHE A 89 11.94 1.59 -26.06
N ASP A 90 10.91 0.78 -26.31
CA ASP A 90 10.44 0.52 -27.67
C ASP A 90 9.50 1.63 -28.16
N SER A 91 9.93 2.37 -29.16
CA SER A 91 9.17 3.47 -29.77
C SER A 91 7.90 3.02 -30.51
N GLY A 92 7.74 1.73 -30.79
CA GLY A 92 6.55 1.13 -31.41
C GLY A 92 5.35 0.98 -30.47
N ILE A 93 5.51 1.31 -29.18
CA ILE A 93 4.46 1.21 -28.17
C ILE A 93 3.54 2.43 -28.23
N HIS A 94 2.23 2.20 -28.40
CA HIS A 94 1.25 3.27 -28.57
C HIS A 94 -0.07 3.06 -27.80
N THR A 95 -0.22 1.93 -27.07
CA THR A 95 -1.44 1.62 -26.29
C THR A 95 -1.11 1.38 -24.83
N VAL A 96 -2.10 1.58 -23.96
CA VAL A 96 -1.97 1.33 -22.51
C VAL A 96 -1.60 -0.13 -22.22
N GLU A 97 -2.24 -1.06 -22.89
CA GLU A 97 -1.95 -2.49 -22.71
C GLU A 97 -0.53 -2.85 -23.17
N SER A 98 -0.08 -2.33 -24.30
CA SER A 98 1.27 -2.61 -24.79
C SER A 98 2.36 -2.01 -23.90
N ILE A 99 2.15 -0.81 -23.32
CA ILE A 99 3.11 -0.24 -22.39
C ILE A 99 3.16 -1.01 -21.05
N TYR A 100 2.01 -1.51 -20.55
CA TYR A 100 1.99 -2.32 -19.34
C TYR A 100 2.70 -3.67 -19.54
N ASN A 101 2.50 -4.32 -20.66
CA ASN A 101 3.19 -5.55 -21.02
C ASN A 101 4.70 -5.32 -21.18
N TRP A 102 5.10 -4.27 -21.90
CA TRP A 102 6.50 -3.90 -22.05
C TRP A 102 7.16 -3.62 -20.68
N MET A 103 6.49 -2.88 -19.80
CA MET A 103 6.98 -2.64 -18.45
C MET A 103 7.13 -3.93 -17.66
N TYR A 104 6.19 -4.87 -17.78
CA TYR A 104 6.29 -6.18 -17.12
C TYR A 104 7.57 -6.92 -17.49
N ASP A 105 7.95 -6.89 -18.76
CA ASP A 105 9.11 -7.60 -19.29
C ASP A 105 10.44 -6.85 -19.05
N ASN A 106 10.41 -5.53 -18.90
CA ASN A 106 11.62 -4.70 -18.94
C ASN A 106 11.92 -3.92 -17.66
N LEU A 107 10.94 -3.73 -16.75
CA LEU A 107 11.09 -2.86 -15.58
C LEU A 107 12.29 -3.22 -14.71
N LEU A 108 12.57 -4.51 -14.55
CA LEU A 108 13.67 -5.03 -13.73
C LEU A 108 15.07 -4.73 -14.31
N TYR A 109 15.16 -4.34 -15.57
CA TYR A 109 16.44 -3.92 -16.16
C TYR A 109 16.86 -2.52 -15.72
N TYR A 110 15.93 -1.72 -15.18
CA TYR A 110 16.18 -0.38 -14.67
C TYR A 110 16.50 -0.42 -13.17
N ARG A 111 17.69 0.07 -12.80
CA ARG A 111 18.20 -0.01 -11.42
C ARG A 111 17.20 0.47 -10.36
N PRO A 112 16.56 1.66 -10.46
CA PRO A 112 15.66 2.13 -9.40
C PRO A 112 14.45 1.22 -9.17
N PHE A 113 13.87 0.66 -10.23
CA PHE A 113 12.76 -0.30 -10.11
C PHE A 113 13.21 -1.65 -9.59
N HIS A 114 14.38 -2.13 -10.00
CA HIS A 114 14.96 -3.35 -9.46
C HIS A 114 15.19 -3.25 -7.96
N GLU A 115 15.79 -2.14 -7.49
CA GLU A 115 16.01 -1.89 -6.07
C GLU A 115 14.68 -1.75 -5.31
N LEU A 116 13.70 -1.02 -5.85
CA LEU A 116 12.35 -0.93 -5.28
C LEU A 116 11.76 -2.30 -5.01
N ILE A 117 11.72 -3.15 -6.02
CA ILE A 117 11.11 -4.47 -5.94
C ILE A 117 11.89 -5.37 -4.98
N LYS A 118 13.22 -5.32 -5.01
CA LYS A 118 14.11 -6.07 -4.13
C LYS A 118 13.89 -5.71 -2.66
N TYR A 119 13.85 -4.42 -2.31
CA TYR A 119 13.66 -3.97 -0.93
C TYR A 119 12.26 -4.27 -0.38
N CYS A 120 11.23 -4.12 -1.19
CA CYS A 120 9.86 -4.41 -0.79
C CYS A 120 9.53 -5.91 -0.74
N ARG A 121 10.41 -6.76 -1.27
CA ARG A 121 10.14 -8.19 -1.37
C ARG A 121 10.19 -8.87 -0.01
N GLY A 122 9.01 -9.20 0.49
CA GLY A 122 8.85 -10.01 1.70
C GLY A 122 8.96 -9.28 3.03
N ASN A 123 9.22 -7.98 2.99
CA ASN A 123 9.27 -7.15 4.18
C ASN A 123 8.41 -5.90 4.00
N ALA A 124 7.80 -5.46 5.11
CA ALA A 124 7.27 -4.11 5.17
C ALA A 124 8.46 -3.17 5.43
N VAL A 125 8.63 -2.17 4.57
CA VAL A 125 9.71 -1.17 4.67
C VAL A 125 9.06 0.19 4.77
N SER A 126 9.55 1.05 5.67
CA SER A 126 9.07 2.41 5.74
C SER A 126 9.43 3.20 4.47
N LEU A 127 8.57 4.12 4.05
CA LEU A 127 8.81 4.90 2.83
C LEU A 127 10.13 5.69 2.90
N GLY A 128 10.50 6.18 4.10
CA GLY A 128 11.76 6.90 4.32
C GLY A 128 12.99 6.01 4.15
N GLU A 129 12.97 4.79 4.72
CA GLU A 129 14.06 3.81 4.56
C GLU A 129 14.18 3.35 3.10
N LEU A 130 13.05 3.06 2.46
CA LEU A 130 13.02 2.67 1.05
C LEU A 130 13.65 3.74 0.16
N SER A 131 13.23 5.00 0.35
CA SER A 131 13.72 6.13 -0.44
C SER A 131 15.23 6.34 -0.25
N SER A 132 15.71 6.28 0.99
CA SER A 132 17.13 6.41 1.30
C SER A 132 17.97 5.25 0.76
N SER A 133 17.39 4.06 0.68
CA SER A 133 18.07 2.87 0.15
C SER A 133 18.20 2.91 -1.38
N ILE A 134 17.15 3.39 -2.08
CA ILE A 134 17.17 3.51 -3.55
C ILE A 134 18.01 4.71 -4.00
N PHE A 135 17.93 5.82 -3.28
CA PHE A 135 18.57 7.10 -3.61
C PHE A 135 19.42 7.66 -2.47
N PRO A 136 20.52 6.98 -2.09
CA PRO A 136 21.32 7.33 -0.90
C PRO A 136 22.02 8.69 -1.00
N THR A 137 22.17 9.25 -2.20
CA THR A 137 22.86 10.52 -2.44
C THR A 137 21.92 11.72 -2.52
N LEU A 138 20.61 11.49 -2.55
CA LEU A 138 19.62 12.58 -2.62
C LEU A 138 19.26 13.12 -1.24
N ARG A 139 18.79 14.36 -1.23
CA ARG A 139 18.14 14.92 -0.04
C ARG A 139 16.87 14.13 0.27
N PRO A 140 16.48 13.96 1.54
CA PRO A 140 15.34 13.12 1.93
C PRO A 140 14.05 13.41 1.17
N ASN A 141 13.71 14.68 0.96
CA ASN A 141 12.50 15.08 0.23
C ASN A 141 12.56 14.73 -1.26
N ASP A 142 13.73 14.89 -1.89
CA ASP A 142 13.94 14.54 -3.28
C ASP A 142 13.90 13.01 -3.47
N ALA A 143 14.50 12.26 -2.56
CA ALA A 143 14.45 10.80 -2.55
C ALA A 143 13.00 10.29 -2.39
N LEU A 144 12.22 10.88 -1.48
CA LEU A 144 10.80 10.56 -1.30
C LEU A 144 10.01 10.83 -2.58
N ARG A 145 10.22 11.99 -3.21
CA ARG A 145 9.53 12.36 -4.46
C ARG A 145 9.88 11.40 -5.60
N ALA A 146 11.15 11.09 -5.79
CA ALA A 146 11.60 10.13 -6.81
C ALA A 146 11.00 8.74 -6.56
N THR A 147 10.98 8.27 -5.31
CA THR A 147 10.40 6.97 -4.93
C THR A 147 8.89 6.94 -5.15
N SER A 148 8.17 8.04 -4.94
CA SER A 148 6.73 8.14 -5.21
C SER A 148 6.41 7.90 -6.68
N ILE A 149 7.23 8.39 -7.61
CA ILE A 149 7.09 8.11 -9.04
C ILE A 149 7.29 6.62 -9.34
N LEU A 150 8.31 5.99 -8.74
CA LEU A 150 8.51 4.55 -8.91
C LEU A 150 7.31 3.75 -8.42
N LEU A 151 6.75 4.12 -7.27
CA LEU A 151 5.58 3.48 -6.67
C LEU A 151 4.30 3.70 -7.49
N ALA A 152 4.16 4.84 -8.18
CA ALA A 152 3.05 5.09 -9.09
C ALA A 152 3.14 4.25 -10.38
N ILE A 153 4.35 4.03 -10.90
CA ILE A 153 4.59 3.32 -12.16
C ILE A 153 4.63 1.79 -11.97
N ALA A 154 5.35 1.29 -10.97
CA ALA A 154 5.65 -0.13 -10.84
C ALA A 154 4.40 -1.06 -10.77
N PRO A 155 3.29 -0.70 -10.09
CA PRO A 155 2.08 -1.53 -10.05
C PRO A 155 1.35 -1.64 -11.39
N LEU A 156 1.66 -0.77 -12.35
CA LEU A 156 1.07 -0.78 -13.69
C LEU A 156 1.71 -1.83 -14.62
N ALA A 157 2.86 -2.37 -14.25
CA ALA A 157 3.54 -3.43 -15.00
C ALA A 157 2.75 -4.74 -14.92
N LYS A 158 2.05 -5.10 -16.00
CA LYS A 158 1.16 -6.27 -16.08
C LYS A 158 1.43 -7.03 -17.36
N ASN A 159 1.43 -8.36 -17.26
CA ASN A 159 1.49 -9.21 -18.45
C ASN A 159 0.10 -9.38 -19.12
N ALA A 160 0.08 -10.00 -20.30
CA ALA A 160 -1.15 -10.25 -21.05
C ALA A 160 -2.19 -11.13 -20.31
N LYS A 161 -1.80 -11.82 -19.23
CA LYS A 161 -2.70 -12.59 -18.36
C LYS A 161 -3.22 -11.77 -17.18
N GLY A 162 -2.84 -10.49 -17.08
CA GLY A 162 -3.20 -9.59 -15.97
C GLY A 162 -2.38 -9.79 -14.69
N SER A 163 -1.33 -10.62 -14.70
CA SER A 163 -0.43 -10.75 -13.55
C SER A 163 0.40 -9.49 -13.41
N VAL A 164 0.47 -8.95 -12.19
CA VAL A 164 1.22 -7.73 -11.85
C VAL A 164 2.63 -8.11 -11.45
N LEU A 165 3.64 -7.43 -12.00
CA LEU A 165 5.03 -7.64 -11.63
C LEU A 165 5.33 -7.23 -10.19
N PHE A 166 4.76 -6.10 -9.76
CA PHE A 166 4.94 -5.54 -8.43
C PHE A 166 3.59 -5.29 -7.74
N PRO A 167 3.01 -6.32 -7.10
CA PRO A 167 1.76 -6.15 -6.35
C PRO A 167 2.04 -5.40 -5.04
N ALA A 168 2.20 -4.08 -5.13
CA ALA A 168 2.44 -3.24 -3.97
C ALA A 168 1.19 -3.15 -3.08
N ARG A 169 1.38 -3.23 -1.76
CA ARG A 169 0.38 -2.91 -0.75
C ARG A 169 0.95 -1.82 0.15
N MET A 170 0.22 -0.74 0.30
CA MET A 170 0.57 0.31 1.25
C MET A 170 -0.22 0.08 2.53
N HIS A 171 0.48 -0.13 3.64
CA HIS A 171 -0.11 -0.14 4.96
C HIS A 171 0.01 1.26 5.54
N MET A 172 -1.09 1.98 5.59
CA MET A 172 -1.15 3.27 6.28
C MET A 172 -1.61 3.02 7.71
N LEU A 173 -0.69 3.20 8.65
CA LEU A 173 -1.03 3.20 10.07
C LEU A 173 -1.45 4.62 10.43
N PHE A 174 -2.72 4.85 10.48
CA PHE A 174 -3.24 6.05 11.13
C PHE A 174 -3.15 5.83 12.64
N LYS A 175 -2.25 6.53 13.31
CA LYS A 175 -2.46 6.77 14.74
C LYS A 175 -3.76 7.55 14.83
N GLY A 176 -4.74 7.00 15.51
CA GLY A 176 -5.97 7.71 15.82
C GLY A 176 -5.60 9.10 16.35
N ILE A 177 -6.35 10.11 15.96
CA ILE A 177 -6.13 11.46 16.48
C ILE A 177 -6.43 11.37 17.97
N SER A 178 -5.37 11.38 18.80
CA SER A 178 -5.54 11.45 20.26
C SER A 178 -6.14 12.81 20.61
N GLY A 179 -7.01 12.82 21.62
CA GLY A 179 -7.68 14.06 22.03
C GLY A 179 -8.93 14.42 21.24
N VAL A 180 -9.54 13.47 20.53
CA VAL A 180 -10.88 13.60 19.97
C VAL A 180 -11.87 12.98 20.93
N TYR A 181 -12.80 13.77 21.41
CA TYR A 181 -13.85 13.37 22.34
C TYR A 181 -15.21 13.53 21.71
N VAL A 182 -16.16 12.66 22.02
CA VAL A 182 -17.50 12.68 21.44
C VAL A 182 -18.59 12.48 22.49
N CYS A 183 -19.63 13.26 22.41
CA CYS A 183 -20.85 13.00 23.14
C CYS A 183 -21.61 11.84 22.49
N ALA A 184 -21.76 10.72 23.20
CA ALA A 184 -22.44 9.52 22.69
C ALA A 184 -23.97 9.58 22.79
N ASN A 185 -24.55 10.70 23.24
CA ASN A 185 -26.00 10.86 23.34
C ASN A 185 -26.60 11.24 21.99
N ALA A 186 -27.34 10.32 21.38
CA ALA A 186 -28.05 10.54 20.13
C ALA A 186 -29.11 11.65 20.19
N ASP A 187 -29.64 11.93 21.39
CA ASP A 187 -30.64 13.00 21.61
C ASP A 187 -30.00 14.34 22.00
N CYS A 188 -28.69 14.48 21.85
CA CYS A 188 -28.00 15.74 22.07
C CYS A 188 -28.50 16.79 21.08
N CYS A 189 -28.75 18.05 21.54
CA CYS A 189 -29.18 19.13 20.66
C CYS A 189 -28.15 19.51 19.57
N HIS A 190 -26.91 19.03 19.69
CA HIS A 190 -25.82 19.14 18.72
C HIS A 190 -25.47 17.78 18.09
N SER A 191 -26.44 16.87 17.95
CA SER A 191 -26.21 15.57 17.32
C SER A 191 -26.16 15.68 15.80
N HIS A 192 -25.30 14.89 15.20
CA HIS A 192 -25.16 14.70 13.74
C HIS A 192 -25.36 13.24 13.40
N SER A 193 -26.12 12.97 12.34
CA SER A 193 -26.39 11.62 11.87
C SER A 193 -25.85 11.45 10.45
N GLU A 194 -25.00 10.45 10.25
CA GLU A 194 -24.49 10.10 8.94
C GLU A 194 -24.26 8.57 8.86
N GLY A 195 -24.65 7.94 7.75
CA GLY A 195 -24.43 6.53 7.51
C GLY A 195 -25.04 5.57 8.53
N GLY A 196 -26.10 5.99 9.26
CA GLY A 196 -26.73 5.19 10.31
C GLY A 196 -26.08 5.32 11.70
N LEU A 197 -25.05 6.14 11.84
CA LEU A 197 -24.44 6.51 13.12
C LEU A 197 -24.91 7.89 13.53
N THR A 198 -25.39 8.03 14.78
CA THR A 198 -25.72 9.32 15.38
C THR A 198 -24.80 9.58 16.56
N LEU A 199 -24.08 10.69 16.50
CA LEU A 199 -23.18 11.16 17.55
C LEU A 199 -23.58 12.58 17.95
N GLY A 200 -23.37 12.95 19.20
CA GLY A 200 -23.44 14.32 19.67
C GLY A 200 -22.26 15.14 19.20
N GLU A 201 -22.00 16.26 19.88
CA GLU A 201 -20.89 17.15 19.51
C GLU A 201 -19.52 16.49 19.68
N VAL A 202 -18.58 16.83 18.76
CA VAL A 202 -17.20 16.37 18.75
C VAL A 202 -16.29 17.49 19.26
N TYR A 203 -15.41 17.17 20.18
CA TYR A 203 -14.45 18.09 20.81
C TYR A 203 -13.01 17.70 20.43
N LEU A 204 -12.20 18.69 20.07
CA LEU A 204 -10.80 18.52 19.66
C LEU A 204 -9.80 18.93 20.76
N SER A 205 -10.20 19.02 21.99
CA SER A 205 -9.33 19.44 23.09
C SER A 205 -9.75 18.88 24.45
N ASP A 206 -8.80 18.94 25.36
CA ASP A 206 -8.74 18.32 26.66
C ASP A 206 -10.04 18.27 27.50
N GLY A 207 -10.43 17.05 27.84
CA GLY A 207 -10.93 16.79 29.17
C GLY A 207 -12.38 17.17 29.47
N HIS A 208 -13.27 17.29 28.48
CA HIS A 208 -14.70 17.31 28.79
C HIS A 208 -15.16 15.91 29.20
N LEU A 209 -15.36 15.70 30.52
CA LEU A 209 -15.97 14.45 31.02
C LEU A 209 -17.48 14.41 30.76
N THR A 210 -18.10 15.57 30.58
CA THR A 210 -19.53 15.73 30.31
C THR A 210 -19.78 16.74 29.19
N CYS A 211 -20.75 16.45 28.35
CA CYS A 211 -21.19 17.35 27.31
C CYS A 211 -21.83 18.62 27.89
N PRO A 212 -21.35 19.83 27.57
CA PRO A 212 -21.91 21.07 28.11
C PRO A 212 -23.33 21.33 27.64
N HIS A 213 -23.83 20.70 26.57
CA HIS A 213 -25.14 20.92 25.98
C HIS A 213 -26.21 19.99 26.55
N CYS A 214 -25.87 18.73 26.84
CA CYS A 214 -26.87 17.76 27.33
C CYS A 214 -26.47 17.06 28.65
N GLY A 215 -25.30 17.35 29.22
CA GLY A 215 -24.83 16.76 30.46
C GLY A 215 -24.44 15.29 30.38
N SER A 216 -24.51 14.67 29.20
CA SER A 216 -24.15 13.27 29.01
C SER A 216 -22.63 13.06 29.02
N VAL A 217 -22.19 11.82 29.31
CA VAL A 217 -20.78 11.47 29.32
C VAL A 217 -20.17 11.65 27.92
N VAL A 218 -18.97 12.19 27.87
CA VAL A 218 -18.15 12.34 26.67
C VAL A 218 -17.06 11.27 26.69
N TYR A 219 -16.86 10.59 25.56
CA TYR A 219 -15.89 9.52 25.40
C TYR A 219 -14.77 9.93 24.47
N GLU A 220 -13.54 9.58 24.82
CA GLU A 220 -12.42 9.71 23.88
C GLU A 220 -12.52 8.63 22.80
N ILE A 221 -12.31 9.02 21.54
CA ILE A 221 -12.29 8.08 20.41
C ILE A 221 -10.86 7.57 20.23
N TYR A 222 -10.71 6.26 20.34
CA TYR A 222 -9.47 5.56 20.02
C TYR A 222 -9.68 4.76 18.74
N ASN A 223 -8.66 4.71 17.91
CA ASN A 223 -8.60 3.81 16.77
C ASN A 223 -7.52 2.76 17.07
N ASP A 224 -7.93 1.51 17.20
CA ASP A 224 -7.03 0.35 17.35
C ASP A 224 -6.45 -0.10 16.00
#